data_f2494b98b44928c3fd72e50fa6198ee8
#
_entry.id   f2494b98b44928c3fd72e50fa6198ee8
#
_cell.length_a   1.000
_cell.length_b   1.000
_cell.length_c   1.000
_cell.angle_alpha   90.00
_cell.angle_beta   90.00
_cell.angle_gamma   90.00
#
_symmetry.space_group_name_H-M   'P 1'
#
loop_
_entity.id
_entity.type
_entity.pdbx_description
1 polymer ?
#
loop_
_entity_poly.entity_id
_entity_poly.type
_entity_poly.pdbx_seq_one_letter_code
_entity_poly.pdbx_strand_id
1 'polypeptide(L)'
;MDRVARLPAAERSALFAETAAKMKATPAVAEKDFWVTWVLDRLFADAELARLLMFKGGTSLSKAYRLIERFSEDIDLILDWRTLSGEDPLAERSKAKQEKLNAAINEQAQAFIGGELLTRIAGSIGDLCQCAIAADDPHVIEIRYPASFPDRYLRPELRLEIGPLAAWLPHEDRMIVSYAAEQFPKVFARRECSVRVIKAERTFWEKATILHHEANRPEGNPQPSRYSRHYYDLARMAAAPVKDAALANLELLADVVAFKQRFYPRGWARYDLAVPGSLRLVPDGAVLAAVEADYRAMTNMIFGVVPAFGEIIETLRVLEREINARRCALATPPAPRPAIPGGDPAP
;
A
#
# COMPACT_ATOMS: atom_id res chain seq x y z
N MET A 1 9.40 8.45 19.81
CA MET A 1 10.09 8.76 18.54
C MET A 1 10.62 10.16 18.44
N ASP A 2 9.91 11.20 18.89
CA ASP A 2 10.33 12.61 18.78
C ASP A 2 11.70 12.95 19.36
N ARG A 3 12.04 12.36 20.52
CA ARG A 3 13.37 12.53 21.10
C ARG A 3 14.48 12.14 20.10
N VAL A 4 14.30 11.02 19.40
CA VAL A 4 15.30 10.53 18.43
C VAL A 4 15.31 11.42 17.18
N ALA A 5 14.15 11.85 16.70
CA ALA A 5 14.05 12.76 15.55
C ALA A 5 14.81 14.09 15.80
N ARG A 6 14.83 14.56 17.05
CA ARG A 6 15.48 15.82 17.48
C ARG A 6 16.92 15.65 18.01
N LEU A 7 17.49 14.43 17.98
CA LEU A 7 18.90 14.25 18.32
C LEU A 7 19.82 15.06 17.39
N PRO A 8 21.01 15.46 17.86
CA PRO A 8 22.04 15.99 16.99
C PRO A 8 22.32 15.05 15.81
N ALA A 9 22.62 15.60 14.63
CA ALA A 9 22.81 14.81 13.41
C ALA A 9 23.81 13.66 13.58
N ALA A 10 24.93 13.88 14.30
CA ALA A 10 25.94 12.87 14.55
C ALA A 10 25.41 11.68 15.38
N GLU A 11 24.64 11.95 16.43
CA GLU A 11 24.06 10.90 17.29
C GLU A 11 22.99 10.11 16.53
N ARG A 12 22.16 10.80 15.75
CA ARG A 12 21.13 10.18 14.90
C ARG A 12 21.76 9.28 13.83
N SER A 13 22.82 9.77 13.17
CA SER A 13 23.59 8.99 12.18
C SER A 13 24.24 7.77 12.79
N ALA A 14 24.84 7.89 13.98
CA ALA A 14 25.41 6.74 14.68
C ALA A 14 24.34 5.68 14.98
N LEU A 15 23.16 6.08 15.48
CA LEU A 15 22.08 5.16 15.76
C LEU A 15 21.63 4.39 14.49
N PHE A 16 21.49 5.09 13.35
CA PHE A 16 21.07 4.44 12.10
C PHE A 16 22.15 3.55 11.50
N ALA A 17 23.44 3.93 11.61
CA ALA A 17 24.54 3.09 11.18
C ALA A 17 24.61 1.78 11.99
N GLU A 18 24.50 1.85 13.31
CA GLU A 18 24.46 0.68 14.18
C GLU A 18 23.22 -0.20 13.94
N THR A 19 22.05 0.42 13.69
CA THR A 19 20.84 -0.31 13.33
C THR A 19 21.05 -1.09 12.02
N ALA A 20 21.59 -0.44 11.01
CA ALA A 20 21.87 -1.05 9.72
C ALA A 20 22.87 -2.22 9.82
N ALA A 21 23.93 -2.05 10.61
CA ALA A 21 24.91 -3.11 10.85
C ALA A 21 24.26 -4.37 11.43
N LYS A 22 23.38 -4.22 12.43
CA LYS A 22 22.64 -5.35 13.03
C LYS A 22 21.67 -6.02 12.06
N MET A 23 21.09 -5.27 11.14
CA MET A 23 20.10 -5.78 10.18
C MET A 23 20.75 -6.29 8.88
N LYS A 24 22.04 -6.06 8.67
CA LYS A 24 22.71 -6.29 7.39
C LYS A 24 22.09 -5.50 6.24
N ALA A 25 21.65 -4.26 6.53
CA ALA A 25 21.08 -3.31 5.61
C ALA A 25 22.01 -2.10 5.42
N THR A 26 21.63 -1.14 4.56
CA THR A 26 22.36 0.12 4.44
C THR A 26 21.89 1.13 5.50
N PRO A 27 22.75 2.06 5.96
CA PRO A 27 22.34 3.12 6.88
C PRO A 27 21.18 3.97 6.34
N ALA A 28 21.15 4.22 5.04
CA ALA A 28 20.07 4.97 4.39
C ALA A 28 18.70 4.28 4.55
N VAL A 29 18.66 2.94 4.49
CA VAL A 29 17.44 2.16 4.74
C VAL A 29 16.97 2.29 6.19
N ALA A 30 17.88 2.16 7.16
CA ALA A 30 17.54 2.29 8.58
C ALA A 30 17.06 3.71 8.93
N GLU A 31 17.70 4.73 8.34
CA GLU A 31 17.29 6.12 8.47
C GLU A 31 15.89 6.35 7.87
N LYS A 32 15.68 5.93 6.64
CA LYS A 32 14.40 6.15 5.95
C LYS A 32 13.25 5.40 6.63
N ASP A 33 13.48 4.18 7.11
CA ASP A 33 12.52 3.42 7.89
C ASP A 33 12.09 4.15 9.18
N PHE A 34 13.06 4.76 9.87
CA PHE A 34 12.76 5.58 11.03
C PHE A 34 11.85 6.75 10.68
N TRP A 35 12.16 7.50 9.62
CA TRP A 35 11.37 8.65 9.21
C TRP A 35 10.00 8.25 8.68
N VAL A 36 9.86 7.15 7.94
CA VAL A 36 8.55 6.56 7.56
C VAL A 36 7.71 6.31 8.81
N THR A 37 8.28 5.65 9.81
CA THR A 37 7.56 5.30 11.03
C THR A 37 7.22 6.54 11.86
N TRP A 38 8.13 7.51 11.91
CA TRP A 38 7.90 8.79 12.62
C TRP A 38 6.80 9.63 11.95
N VAL A 39 6.78 9.71 10.61
CA VAL A 39 5.72 10.41 9.88
C VAL A 39 4.37 9.72 10.12
N LEU A 40 4.29 8.41 10.01
CA LEU A 40 3.07 7.67 10.33
C LEU A 40 2.60 7.91 11.78
N ASP A 41 3.51 7.94 12.73
CA ASP A 41 3.19 8.30 14.12
C ASP A 41 2.56 9.70 14.24
N ARG A 42 3.08 10.69 13.50
CA ARG A 42 2.53 12.04 13.49
C ARG A 42 1.14 12.11 12.85
N LEU A 43 0.98 11.44 11.70
CA LEU A 43 -0.30 11.43 10.99
C LEU A 43 -1.41 10.76 11.81
N PHE A 44 -1.14 9.64 12.46
CA PHE A 44 -2.15 8.87 13.17
C PHE A 44 -2.30 9.27 14.66
N ALA A 45 -1.38 10.08 15.22
CA ALA A 45 -1.57 10.72 16.52
C ALA A 45 -2.46 11.96 16.45
N ASP A 46 -2.57 12.60 15.28
CA ASP A 46 -3.51 13.69 15.04
C ASP A 46 -4.90 13.11 14.75
N ALA A 47 -5.89 13.44 15.58
CA ALA A 47 -7.24 12.87 15.51
C ALA A 47 -7.94 13.17 14.18
N GLU A 48 -7.74 14.36 13.62
CA GLU A 48 -8.35 14.75 12.34
C GLU A 48 -7.70 14.02 11.17
N LEU A 49 -6.35 13.95 11.13
CA LEU A 49 -5.65 13.19 10.10
C LEU A 49 -5.96 11.70 10.19
N ALA A 50 -6.02 11.13 11.38
CA ALA A 50 -6.40 9.73 11.60
C ALA A 50 -7.83 9.42 11.15
N ARG A 51 -8.74 10.41 11.18
CA ARG A 51 -10.10 10.28 10.66
C ARG A 51 -10.12 10.32 9.12
N LEU A 52 -9.27 11.14 8.51
CA LEU A 52 -9.23 11.37 7.07
C LEU A 52 -8.43 10.32 6.29
N LEU A 53 -7.45 9.69 6.93
CA LEU A 53 -6.44 8.89 6.27
C LEU A 53 -6.47 7.42 6.73
N MET A 54 -6.10 6.52 5.82
CA MET A 54 -5.92 5.12 6.11
C MET A 54 -4.68 4.58 5.40
N PHE A 55 -3.83 3.89 6.15
CA PHE A 55 -2.60 3.31 5.65
C PHE A 55 -2.84 2.04 4.85
N LYS A 56 -2.12 1.86 3.74
CA LYS A 56 -2.21 0.69 2.88
C LYS A 56 -0.88 0.37 2.18
N GLY A 57 -0.93 -0.52 1.21
CA GLY A 57 0.14 -0.74 0.23
C GLY A 57 1.30 -1.58 0.71
N GLY A 58 2.42 -1.49 0.00
CA GLY A 58 3.62 -2.30 0.27
C GLY A 58 4.23 -2.01 1.64
N THR A 59 4.30 -0.75 2.02
CA THR A 59 4.85 -0.33 3.32
C THR A 59 3.99 -0.83 4.48
N SER A 60 2.66 -0.94 4.32
CA SER A 60 1.81 -1.56 5.34
C SER A 60 2.07 -3.07 5.49
N LEU A 61 2.34 -3.78 4.39
CA LEU A 61 2.69 -5.21 4.43
C LEU A 61 3.99 -5.47 5.19
N SER A 62 4.99 -4.59 5.05
CA SER A 62 6.26 -4.72 5.76
C SER A 62 6.17 -4.29 7.22
N LYS A 63 5.55 -3.12 7.50
CA LYS A 63 5.56 -2.48 8.83
C LYS A 63 4.47 -2.99 9.75
N ALA A 64 3.23 -3.12 9.27
CA ALA A 64 2.09 -3.50 10.10
C ALA A 64 1.88 -5.02 10.15
N TYR A 65 2.20 -5.73 9.07
CA TYR A 65 1.94 -7.15 8.95
C TYR A 65 3.19 -8.04 8.94
N ARG A 66 4.38 -7.48 8.67
CA ARG A 66 5.65 -8.24 8.58
C ARG A 66 5.60 -9.41 7.58
N LEU A 67 4.85 -9.20 6.49
CA LEU A 67 4.62 -10.22 5.46
C LEU A 67 5.65 -10.21 4.34
N ILE A 68 6.36 -9.09 4.18
CA ILE A 68 7.38 -8.93 3.14
C ILE A 68 8.68 -8.38 3.74
N GLU A 69 9.80 -8.82 3.17
CA GLU A 69 11.16 -8.45 3.59
C GLU A 69 11.85 -7.56 2.56
N ARG A 70 11.09 -6.91 1.70
CA ARG A 70 11.62 -5.88 0.81
C ARG A 70 11.36 -4.48 1.38
N PHE A 71 12.29 -3.59 1.12
CA PHE A 71 12.09 -2.19 1.44
C PHE A 71 10.96 -1.59 0.58
N SER A 72 10.11 -0.81 1.21
CA SER A 72 9.08 -0.02 0.56
C SER A 72 9.19 1.40 1.11
N GLU A 73 9.44 2.35 0.24
CA GLU A 73 9.81 3.72 0.63
C GLU A 73 8.62 4.70 0.59
N ASP A 74 7.57 4.35 -0.15
CA ASP A 74 6.39 5.18 -0.29
C ASP A 74 5.36 4.84 0.80
N ILE A 75 4.64 5.85 1.26
CA ILE A 75 3.55 5.71 2.22
C ILE A 75 2.25 5.86 1.44
N ASP A 76 1.63 4.74 1.10
CA ASP A 76 0.32 4.73 0.44
C ASP A 76 -0.79 5.07 1.46
N LEU A 77 -1.60 6.08 1.18
CA LEU A 77 -2.71 6.50 2.02
C LEU A 77 -4.02 6.57 1.23
N ILE A 78 -5.10 6.14 1.84
CA ILE A 78 -6.45 6.39 1.34
C ILE A 78 -6.95 7.67 1.99
N LEU A 79 -7.44 8.61 1.18
CA LEU A 79 -8.20 9.75 1.64
C LEU A 79 -9.68 9.40 1.64
N ASP A 80 -10.37 9.68 2.74
CA ASP A 80 -11.81 9.43 2.82
C ASP A 80 -12.59 10.31 1.82
N TRP A 81 -13.12 9.70 0.77
CA TRP A 81 -13.89 10.39 -0.27
C TRP A 81 -15.13 11.11 0.27
N ARG A 82 -15.66 10.70 1.42
CA ARG A 82 -16.84 11.35 2.06
C ARG A 82 -16.56 12.79 2.47
N THR A 83 -15.30 13.16 2.60
CA THR A 83 -14.89 14.55 2.83
C THR A 83 -14.88 15.39 1.55
N LEU A 84 -14.92 14.73 0.39
CA LEU A 84 -14.79 15.36 -0.92
C LEU A 84 -16.11 15.41 -1.70
N SER A 85 -17.01 14.47 -1.46
CA SER A 85 -18.24 14.33 -2.23
C SER A 85 -19.39 13.89 -1.35
N GLY A 86 -20.55 14.50 -1.56
CA GLY A 86 -21.83 14.05 -0.99
C GLY A 86 -22.46 12.87 -1.74
N GLU A 87 -21.90 12.48 -2.91
CA GLU A 87 -22.36 11.32 -3.67
C GLU A 87 -21.55 10.08 -3.29
N ASP A 88 -22.24 8.98 -2.99
CA ASP A 88 -21.58 7.69 -2.78
C ASP A 88 -21.03 7.14 -4.11
N PRO A 89 -19.68 7.06 -4.29
CA PRO A 89 -19.10 6.54 -5.52
C PRO A 89 -19.37 5.05 -5.74
N LEU A 90 -19.85 4.33 -4.72
CA LEU A 90 -20.21 2.92 -4.80
C LEU A 90 -21.66 2.70 -5.23
N ALA A 91 -22.52 3.73 -5.24
CA ALA A 91 -23.90 3.61 -5.71
C ALA A 91 -23.95 3.22 -7.19
N GLU A 92 -25.00 2.50 -7.57
CA GLU A 92 -25.19 2.09 -8.96
C GLU A 92 -25.48 3.27 -9.88
N ARG A 93 -24.78 3.34 -11.00
CA ARG A 93 -24.96 4.37 -12.04
C ARG A 93 -24.43 3.89 -13.39
N SER A 94 -24.79 4.58 -14.46
CA SER A 94 -24.24 4.30 -15.78
C SER A 94 -22.73 4.57 -15.82
N LYS A 95 -22.01 3.86 -16.71
CA LYS A 95 -20.55 4.00 -16.88
C LYS A 95 -20.12 5.46 -17.09
N ALA A 96 -20.80 6.20 -17.95
CA ALA A 96 -20.47 7.61 -18.21
C ALA A 96 -20.67 8.51 -16.97
N LYS A 97 -21.71 8.28 -16.18
CA LYS A 97 -21.91 9.00 -14.91
C LYS A 97 -20.85 8.63 -13.89
N GLN A 98 -20.44 7.35 -13.83
CA GLN A 98 -19.36 6.90 -12.94
C GLN A 98 -18.02 7.55 -13.31
N GLU A 99 -17.65 7.57 -14.59
CA GLU A 99 -16.41 8.20 -15.06
C GLU A 99 -16.38 9.69 -14.72
N LYS A 100 -17.52 10.39 -14.91
CA LYS A 100 -17.63 11.81 -14.55
C LYS A 100 -17.49 12.04 -13.03
N LEU A 101 -18.11 11.20 -12.21
CA LEU A 101 -18.00 11.31 -10.75
C LEU A 101 -16.56 11.00 -10.29
N ASN A 102 -15.92 9.96 -10.84
CA ASN A 102 -14.54 9.64 -10.52
C ASN A 102 -13.58 10.79 -10.85
N ALA A 103 -13.77 11.44 -12.00
CA ALA A 103 -12.98 12.61 -12.39
C ALA A 103 -13.20 13.77 -11.40
N ALA A 104 -14.45 14.07 -11.04
CA ALA A 104 -14.77 15.13 -10.10
C ALA A 104 -14.18 14.86 -8.70
N ILE A 105 -14.25 13.62 -8.18
CA ILE A 105 -13.65 13.25 -6.89
C ILE A 105 -12.13 13.40 -6.94
N ASN A 106 -11.47 12.99 -8.03
CA ASN A 106 -10.03 13.16 -8.17
C ASN A 106 -9.61 14.64 -8.21
N GLU A 107 -10.34 15.48 -8.93
CA GLU A 107 -10.07 16.93 -8.97
C GLU A 107 -10.23 17.57 -7.58
N GLN A 108 -11.31 17.24 -6.87
CA GLN A 108 -11.53 17.71 -5.51
C GLN A 108 -10.45 17.20 -4.54
N ALA A 109 -9.99 15.95 -4.72
CA ALA A 109 -8.89 15.40 -3.93
C ALA A 109 -7.60 16.18 -4.16
N GLN A 110 -7.24 16.49 -5.40
CA GLN A 110 -6.04 17.29 -5.72
C GLN A 110 -6.10 18.66 -5.04
N ALA A 111 -7.22 19.33 -5.12
CA ALA A 111 -7.42 20.64 -4.48
C ALA A 111 -7.30 20.53 -2.94
N PHE A 112 -7.92 19.52 -2.34
CA PHE A 112 -7.86 19.28 -0.89
C PHE A 112 -6.46 18.89 -0.42
N ILE A 113 -5.77 18.00 -1.16
CA ILE A 113 -4.39 17.58 -0.84
C ILE A 113 -3.44 18.77 -0.92
N GLY A 114 -3.53 19.59 -1.98
CA GLY A 114 -2.66 20.76 -2.18
C GLY A 114 -2.93 21.93 -1.25
N GLY A 115 -4.10 21.97 -0.63
CA GLY A 115 -4.54 23.04 0.28
C GLY A 115 -4.56 22.62 1.75
N GLU A 116 -5.74 22.20 2.21
CA GLU A 116 -6.00 21.93 3.62
C GLU A 116 -5.16 20.77 4.17
N LEU A 117 -5.07 19.65 3.43
CA LEU A 117 -4.36 18.47 3.91
C LEU A 117 -2.86 18.72 4.03
N LEU A 118 -2.24 19.36 3.02
CA LEU A 118 -0.82 19.75 3.07
C LEU A 118 -0.53 20.63 4.29
N THR A 119 -1.39 21.63 4.56
CA THR A 119 -1.24 22.53 5.71
C THR A 119 -1.32 21.78 7.04
N ARG A 120 -2.29 20.84 7.17
CA ARG A 120 -2.43 20.02 8.38
C ARG A 120 -1.26 19.08 8.59
N ILE A 121 -0.81 18.42 7.53
CA ILE A 121 0.35 17.52 7.60
C ILE A 121 1.61 18.31 7.97
N ALA A 122 1.86 19.45 7.35
CA ALA A 122 2.98 20.31 7.69
C ALA A 122 2.94 20.77 9.16
N GLY A 123 1.75 21.13 9.65
CA GLY A 123 1.55 21.48 11.07
C GLY A 123 1.83 20.32 12.03
N SER A 124 1.39 19.10 11.70
CA SER A 124 1.61 17.90 12.51
C SER A 124 3.09 17.46 12.52
N ILE A 125 3.79 17.60 11.41
CA ILE A 125 5.21 17.27 11.27
C ILE A 125 6.12 18.34 11.90
N GLY A 126 5.68 19.61 11.89
CA GLY A 126 6.41 20.73 12.48
C GLY A 126 7.68 21.11 11.70
N ASP A 127 8.65 21.66 12.44
CA ASP A 127 9.88 22.27 11.91
C ASP A 127 10.98 21.29 11.49
N LEU A 128 10.80 19.99 11.77
CA LEU A 128 11.82 18.98 11.49
C LEU A 128 11.92 18.60 10.01
N CYS A 129 10.81 18.71 9.28
CA CYS A 129 10.73 18.31 7.87
C CYS A 129 10.03 19.39 7.06
N GLN A 130 10.28 19.38 5.75
CA GLN A 130 9.60 20.25 4.79
C GLN A 130 8.60 19.43 3.99
N CYS A 131 7.39 19.97 3.82
CA CYS A 131 6.33 19.33 3.03
C CYS A 131 6.03 20.17 1.79
N ALA A 132 5.88 19.52 0.65
CA ALA A 132 5.47 20.14 -0.61
C ALA A 132 4.69 19.16 -1.48
N ILE A 133 3.86 19.66 -2.39
CA ILE A 133 3.27 18.82 -3.43
C ILE A 133 4.37 18.40 -4.41
N ALA A 134 4.37 17.11 -4.79
CA ALA A 134 5.31 16.60 -5.78
C ALA A 134 5.09 17.26 -7.14
N ALA A 135 6.18 17.59 -7.84
CA ALA A 135 6.09 18.24 -9.15
C ALA A 135 5.51 17.32 -10.23
N ASP A 136 5.62 16.01 -10.05
CA ASP A 136 5.20 14.97 -11.00
C ASP A 136 3.81 14.41 -10.73
N ASP A 137 3.25 14.60 -9.53
CA ASP A 137 1.93 14.05 -9.18
C ASP A 137 1.22 14.92 -8.11
N PRO A 138 0.09 15.56 -8.42
CA PRO A 138 -0.69 16.39 -7.48
C PRO A 138 -1.36 15.60 -6.34
N HIS A 139 -1.38 14.26 -6.40
CA HIS A 139 -1.84 13.40 -5.31
C HIS A 139 -0.73 13.01 -4.33
N VAL A 140 0.49 13.53 -4.51
CA VAL A 140 1.65 13.16 -3.69
C VAL A 140 2.14 14.36 -2.91
N ILE A 141 2.30 14.16 -1.58
CA ILE A 141 3.03 15.10 -0.71
C ILE A 141 4.43 14.52 -0.48
N GLU A 142 5.45 15.27 -0.86
CA GLU A 142 6.84 14.99 -0.53
C GLU A 142 7.20 15.55 0.83
N ILE A 143 7.88 14.73 1.65
CA ILE A 143 8.39 15.12 2.96
C ILE A 143 9.90 14.99 2.94
N ARG A 144 10.58 16.11 2.99
CA ARG A 144 12.05 16.20 3.09
C ARG A 144 12.45 16.22 4.55
N TYR A 145 13.07 15.13 4.99
CA TYR A 145 13.59 14.96 6.34
C TYR A 145 15.10 15.30 6.40
N PRO A 146 15.69 15.57 7.58
CA PRO A 146 17.12 15.86 7.70
C PRO A 146 17.96 14.59 7.54
N ALA A 147 18.13 14.16 6.28
CA ALA A 147 18.87 12.96 5.88
C ALA A 147 20.36 13.10 6.16
N SER A 148 20.97 12.02 6.66
CA SER A 148 22.41 11.90 6.92
C SER A 148 23.12 10.97 5.92
N PHE A 149 22.36 10.06 5.27
CA PHE A 149 22.91 9.04 4.38
C PHE A 149 22.34 9.17 2.97
N PRO A 150 23.06 9.86 2.06
CA PRO A 150 22.66 9.88 0.66
C PRO A 150 22.77 8.47 0.06
N ASP A 151 21.78 8.10 -0.75
CA ASP A 151 21.74 6.81 -1.43
C ASP A 151 21.44 7.02 -2.92
N ARG A 152 21.94 6.13 -3.79
CA ARG A 152 21.72 6.24 -5.24
C ARG A 152 20.40 5.61 -5.69
N TYR A 153 19.84 4.73 -4.88
CA TYR A 153 18.65 3.94 -5.21
C TYR A 153 17.40 4.43 -4.48
N LEU A 154 17.58 5.02 -3.27
CA LEU A 154 16.49 5.56 -2.48
C LEU A 154 16.29 7.04 -2.79
N ARG A 155 15.05 7.46 -2.87
CA ARG A 155 14.69 8.88 -2.99
C ARG A 155 15.11 9.62 -1.73
N PRO A 156 15.58 10.88 -1.80
CA PRO A 156 15.96 11.64 -0.61
C PRO A 156 14.75 12.11 0.23
N GLU A 157 13.54 12.09 -0.34
CA GLU A 157 12.28 12.43 0.33
C GLU A 157 11.43 11.18 0.61
N LEU A 158 10.48 11.28 1.54
CA LEU A 158 9.35 10.37 1.66
C LEU A 158 8.22 10.88 0.78
N ARG A 159 7.49 9.95 0.16
CA ARG A 159 6.31 10.27 -0.66
C ARG A 159 5.07 9.73 0.03
N LEU A 160 4.12 10.61 0.33
CA LEU A 160 2.77 10.23 0.73
C LEU A 160 1.92 10.16 -0.54
N GLU A 161 1.65 8.96 -1.02
CA GLU A 161 0.79 8.71 -2.19
C GLU A 161 -0.66 8.61 -1.72
N ILE A 162 -1.48 9.63 -2.00
CA ILE A 162 -2.80 9.83 -1.40
C ILE A 162 -3.88 9.67 -2.47
N GLY A 163 -4.71 8.64 -2.34
CA GLY A 163 -5.78 8.36 -3.31
C GLY A 163 -7.17 8.35 -2.68
N PRO A 164 -8.16 9.07 -3.24
CA PRO A 164 -9.54 9.06 -2.75
C PRO A 164 -10.34 7.85 -3.23
N LEU A 165 -10.01 7.32 -4.41
CA LEU A 165 -10.72 6.19 -5.01
C LEU A 165 -10.04 4.88 -4.62
N ALA A 166 -10.06 4.59 -3.31
CA ALA A 166 -9.58 3.34 -2.75
C ALA A 166 -10.59 2.80 -1.74
N ALA A 167 -10.55 1.49 -1.51
CA ALA A 167 -11.51 0.87 -0.63
C ALA A 167 -11.14 1.09 0.83
N TRP A 168 -12.11 1.54 1.61
CA TRP A 168 -11.97 1.85 3.02
C TRP A 168 -12.11 0.62 3.95
N LEU A 169 -12.71 -0.47 3.48
CA LEU A 169 -12.99 -1.68 4.26
C LEU A 169 -12.45 -2.94 3.58
N PRO A 170 -12.12 -3.98 4.36
CA PRO A 170 -11.99 -4.00 5.82
C PRO A 170 -10.67 -3.38 6.31
N HIS A 171 -10.68 -2.80 7.49
CA HIS A 171 -9.50 -2.23 8.14
C HIS A 171 -9.37 -2.70 9.60
N GLU A 172 -8.23 -2.40 10.22
CA GLU A 172 -7.94 -2.62 11.64
C GLU A 172 -6.86 -1.64 12.12
N ASP A 173 -6.71 -1.51 13.44
CA ASP A 173 -5.60 -0.78 14.02
C ASP A 173 -4.43 -1.73 14.30
N ARG A 174 -3.20 -1.32 13.96
CA ARG A 174 -1.97 -2.08 14.14
C ARG A 174 -0.88 -1.24 14.77
N MET A 175 -0.08 -1.87 15.62
CA MET A 175 1.13 -1.26 16.15
C MET A 175 2.28 -1.45 15.17
N ILE A 176 3.00 -0.37 14.88
CA ILE A 176 4.21 -0.39 14.06
C ILE A 176 5.41 0.12 14.85
N VAL A 177 6.60 -0.36 14.46
CA VAL A 177 7.88 -0.06 15.12
C VAL A 177 8.91 0.24 14.05
N SER A 178 9.80 1.21 14.29
CA SER A 178 10.96 1.41 13.41
C SER A 178 12.05 0.39 13.68
N TYR A 179 12.86 0.07 12.68
CA TYR A 179 14.00 -0.85 12.85
C TYR A 179 14.95 -0.37 13.96
N ALA A 180 15.18 0.94 14.05
CA ALA A 180 15.99 1.50 15.13
C ALA A 180 15.39 1.25 16.52
N ALA A 181 14.07 1.32 16.67
CA ALA A 181 13.40 1.03 17.93
C ALA A 181 13.35 -0.46 18.28
N GLU A 182 13.35 -1.35 17.28
CA GLU A 182 13.50 -2.80 17.49
C GLU A 182 14.90 -3.16 17.99
N GLN A 183 15.95 -2.60 17.36
CA GLN A 183 17.33 -2.91 17.70
C GLN A 183 17.82 -2.23 18.99
N PHE A 184 17.33 -1.03 19.27
CA PHE A 184 17.74 -0.20 20.41
C PHE A 184 16.56 0.32 21.23
N PRO A 185 15.73 -0.58 21.82
CA PRO A 185 14.46 -0.20 22.46
C PRO A 185 14.63 0.81 23.61
N LYS A 186 15.78 0.81 24.29
CA LYS A 186 16.08 1.71 25.43
C LYS A 186 16.31 3.17 25.01
N VAL A 187 16.60 3.43 23.75
CA VAL A 187 16.80 4.78 23.22
C VAL A 187 15.47 5.53 23.05
N PHE A 188 14.37 4.81 22.94
CA PHE A 188 13.04 5.33 22.64
C PHE A 188 12.17 5.41 23.90
N ALA A 189 11.65 6.58 24.20
CA ALA A 189 10.65 6.73 25.27
C ALA A 189 9.31 6.02 24.91
N ARG A 190 8.92 6.11 23.63
CA ARG A 190 7.81 5.36 23.03
C ARG A 190 8.32 4.70 21.74
N ARG A 191 8.26 3.38 21.67
CA ARG A 191 8.80 2.57 20.57
C ARG A 191 7.80 2.37 19.44
N GLU A 192 6.54 2.31 19.79
CA GLU A 192 5.43 1.87 18.94
C GLU A 192 4.46 3.01 18.68
N CYS A 193 3.84 2.99 17.53
CA CYS A 193 2.69 3.84 17.23
C CYS A 193 1.56 3.02 16.61
N SER A 194 0.32 3.42 16.90
CA SER A 194 -0.86 2.80 16.31
C SER A 194 -1.18 3.47 14.97
N VAL A 195 -1.47 2.65 13.98
CA VAL A 195 -1.90 3.12 12.65
C VAL A 195 -3.17 2.37 12.26
N ARG A 196 -4.12 3.08 11.65
CA ARG A 196 -5.27 2.45 11.00
C ARG A 196 -4.86 1.98 9.61
N VAL A 197 -5.05 0.70 9.33
CA VAL A 197 -4.51 0.06 8.13
C VAL A 197 -5.53 -0.87 7.48
N ILE A 198 -5.51 -0.95 6.17
CA ILE A 198 -6.29 -1.93 5.39
C ILE A 198 -5.83 -3.34 5.76
N LYS A 199 -6.78 -4.25 6.03
CA LYS A 199 -6.46 -5.65 6.35
C LYS A 199 -5.66 -6.33 5.25
N ALA A 200 -4.73 -7.19 5.68
CA ALA A 200 -3.82 -7.89 4.76
C ALA A 200 -4.56 -8.75 3.74
N GLU A 201 -5.70 -9.35 4.10
CA GLU A 201 -6.54 -10.18 3.22
C GLU A 201 -7.07 -9.37 2.02
N ARG A 202 -7.41 -8.09 2.24
CA ARG A 202 -7.80 -7.22 1.14
C ARG A 202 -6.62 -6.92 0.23
N THR A 203 -5.47 -6.58 0.80
CA THR A 203 -4.24 -6.34 0.03
C THR A 203 -3.81 -7.59 -0.75
N PHE A 204 -4.03 -8.79 -0.19
CA PHE A 204 -3.83 -10.06 -0.90
C PHE A 204 -4.66 -10.10 -2.19
N TRP A 205 -5.96 -9.86 -2.11
CA TRP A 205 -6.83 -9.89 -3.28
C TRP A 205 -6.57 -8.73 -4.25
N GLU A 206 -6.20 -7.56 -3.75
CA GLU A 206 -5.76 -6.44 -4.60
C GLU A 206 -4.53 -6.82 -5.44
N LYS A 207 -3.54 -7.49 -4.83
CA LYS A 207 -2.37 -7.99 -5.55
C LYS A 207 -2.70 -9.15 -6.49
N ALA A 208 -3.51 -10.10 -6.07
CA ALA A 208 -3.97 -11.19 -6.95
C ALA A 208 -4.68 -10.65 -8.21
N THR A 209 -5.53 -9.64 -8.06
CA THR A 209 -6.21 -9.00 -9.19
C THR A 209 -5.29 -8.10 -10.03
N ILE A 210 -4.18 -7.57 -9.47
CA ILE A 210 -3.13 -6.93 -10.27
C ILE A 210 -2.41 -7.97 -11.13
N LEU A 211 -2.05 -9.13 -10.57
CA LEU A 211 -1.41 -10.18 -11.32
C LEU A 211 -2.34 -10.74 -12.39
N HIS A 212 -3.63 -10.92 -12.07
CA HIS A 212 -4.64 -11.35 -13.03
C HIS A 212 -4.71 -10.41 -14.25
N HIS A 213 -4.76 -9.13 -14.00
CA HIS A 213 -4.79 -8.14 -15.07
C HIS A 213 -3.47 -8.16 -15.87
N GLU A 214 -2.30 -8.32 -15.26
CA GLU A 214 -1.02 -8.45 -15.96
C GLU A 214 -0.92 -9.75 -16.78
N ALA A 215 -1.47 -10.84 -16.28
CA ALA A 215 -1.55 -12.11 -17.03
C ALA A 215 -2.46 -12.05 -18.29
N ASN A 216 -3.29 -11.01 -18.39
CA ASN A 216 -4.13 -10.73 -19.56
C ASN A 216 -3.63 -9.53 -20.37
N ARG A 217 -2.42 -9.03 -20.10
CA ARG A 217 -1.83 -7.88 -20.82
C ARG A 217 -1.61 -8.22 -22.28
N PRO A 218 -2.09 -7.37 -23.22
CA PRO A 218 -1.87 -7.59 -24.65
C PRO A 218 -0.39 -7.60 -25.02
N GLU A 219 -0.04 -8.44 -25.99
CA GLU A 219 1.29 -8.42 -26.60
C GLU A 219 1.62 -7.02 -27.15
N GLY A 220 2.89 -6.62 -26.99
CA GLY A 220 3.35 -5.29 -27.41
C GLY A 220 3.01 -4.15 -26.44
N ASN A 221 2.25 -4.40 -25.39
CA ASN A 221 2.00 -3.42 -24.35
C ASN A 221 2.96 -3.66 -23.16
N PRO A 222 4.01 -2.83 -22.97
CA PRO A 222 5.02 -3.09 -21.96
C PRO A 222 4.45 -3.02 -20.54
N GLN A 223 4.94 -3.91 -19.68
CA GLN A 223 4.63 -3.85 -18.27
C GLN A 223 5.33 -2.62 -17.64
N PRO A 224 4.67 -1.90 -16.72
CA PRO A 224 5.34 -0.83 -16.00
C PRO A 224 6.53 -1.35 -15.19
N SER A 225 7.56 -0.53 -15.03
CA SER A 225 8.72 -0.86 -14.19
C SER A 225 8.32 -1.09 -12.73
N ARG A 226 9.11 -1.88 -12.01
CA ARG A 226 8.89 -2.25 -10.60
C ARG A 226 7.61 -3.06 -10.34
N TYR A 227 6.97 -3.64 -11.35
CA TYR A 227 5.77 -4.45 -11.17
C TYR A 227 6.07 -5.84 -10.61
N SER A 228 7.30 -6.35 -10.76
CA SER A 228 7.76 -7.60 -10.14
C SER A 228 7.57 -7.62 -8.62
N ARG A 229 7.53 -6.45 -7.97
CA ARG A 229 7.21 -6.32 -6.55
C ARG A 229 5.86 -6.95 -6.17
N HIS A 230 4.87 -6.92 -7.08
CA HIS A 230 3.55 -7.50 -6.79
C HIS A 230 3.59 -9.03 -6.80
N TYR A 231 4.41 -9.63 -7.66
CA TYR A 231 4.65 -11.08 -7.71
C TYR A 231 5.36 -11.55 -6.44
N TYR A 232 6.44 -10.87 -6.07
CA TYR A 232 7.16 -11.14 -4.82
C TYR A 232 6.22 -11.02 -3.61
N ASP A 233 5.51 -9.91 -3.48
CA ASP A 233 4.63 -9.64 -2.34
C ASP A 233 3.54 -10.73 -2.22
N LEU A 234 2.86 -11.06 -3.32
CA LEU A 234 1.80 -12.06 -3.29
C LEU A 234 2.35 -13.46 -2.99
N ALA A 235 3.53 -13.81 -3.51
CA ALA A 235 4.19 -15.08 -3.19
C ALA A 235 4.56 -15.16 -1.70
N ARG A 236 5.06 -14.08 -1.10
CA ARG A 236 5.33 -14.01 0.36
C ARG A 236 4.05 -14.13 1.17
N MET A 237 2.99 -13.45 0.76
CA MET A 237 1.67 -13.55 1.40
C MET A 237 1.07 -14.95 1.26
N ALA A 238 1.28 -15.63 0.14
CA ALA A 238 0.83 -17.00 -0.10
C ALA A 238 1.54 -18.03 0.80
N ALA A 239 2.72 -17.71 1.30
CA ALA A 239 3.45 -18.54 2.25
C ALA A 239 3.13 -18.21 3.74
N ALA A 240 2.20 -17.29 4.00
CA ALA A 240 1.86 -16.81 5.33
C ALA A 240 0.37 -17.11 5.67
N PRO A 241 -0.03 -17.09 6.96
CA PRO A 241 -1.41 -17.38 7.39
C PRO A 241 -2.49 -16.51 6.74
N VAL A 242 -2.13 -15.32 6.24
CA VAL A 242 -3.07 -14.44 5.52
C VAL A 242 -3.66 -15.10 4.28
N LYS A 243 -2.95 -16.06 3.64
CA LYS A 243 -3.50 -16.85 2.52
C LYS A 243 -4.78 -17.57 2.94
N ASP A 244 -4.74 -18.30 4.03
CA ASP A 244 -5.88 -19.11 4.47
C ASP A 244 -7.08 -18.24 4.84
N ALA A 245 -6.82 -17.11 5.51
CA ALA A 245 -7.84 -16.11 5.83
C ALA A 245 -8.46 -15.47 4.56
N ALA A 246 -7.64 -15.12 3.57
CA ALA A 246 -8.11 -14.59 2.31
C ALA A 246 -8.94 -15.64 1.53
N LEU A 247 -8.44 -16.87 1.44
CA LEU A 247 -9.12 -17.96 0.74
C LEU A 247 -10.43 -18.41 1.42
N ALA A 248 -10.58 -18.18 2.72
CA ALA A 248 -11.83 -18.40 3.44
C ALA A 248 -12.90 -17.33 3.14
N ASN A 249 -12.50 -16.17 2.58
CA ASN A 249 -13.39 -15.05 2.28
C ASN A 249 -13.33 -14.68 0.79
N LEU A 250 -14.00 -15.47 -0.05
CA LEU A 250 -14.09 -15.20 -1.50
C LEU A 250 -15.03 -14.02 -1.84
N GLU A 251 -15.91 -13.62 -0.92
CA GLU A 251 -16.72 -12.42 -1.09
C GLU A 251 -15.84 -11.17 -1.16
N LEU A 252 -14.73 -11.15 -0.39
CA LEU A 252 -13.77 -10.07 -0.44
C LEU A 252 -13.07 -9.98 -1.82
N LEU A 253 -12.79 -11.13 -2.48
CA LEU A 253 -12.30 -11.12 -3.87
C LEU A 253 -13.34 -10.48 -4.79
N ALA A 254 -14.61 -10.87 -4.69
CA ALA A 254 -15.68 -10.29 -5.50
C ALA A 254 -15.81 -8.77 -5.28
N ASP A 255 -15.71 -8.31 -4.04
CA ASP A 255 -15.69 -6.89 -3.68
C ASP A 255 -14.51 -6.14 -4.33
N VAL A 256 -13.30 -6.73 -4.30
CA VAL A 256 -12.10 -6.14 -4.92
C VAL A 256 -12.25 -6.06 -6.43
N VAL A 257 -12.78 -7.09 -7.06
CA VAL A 257 -13.04 -7.14 -8.52
C VAL A 257 -14.07 -6.09 -8.92
N ALA A 258 -15.20 -6.01 -8.22
CA ALA A 258 -16.24 -5.02 -8.48
C ALA A 258 -15.71 -3.59 -8.30
N PHE A 259 -14.87 -3.38 -7.29
CA PHE A 259 -14.20 -2.10 -7.05
C PHE A 259 -13.31 -1.72 -8.25
N LYS A 260 -12.46 -2.65 -8.73
CA LYS A 260 -11.57 -2.40 -9.87
C LYS A 260 -12.33 -2.15 -11.17
N GLN A 261 -13.40 -2.89 -11.44
CA GLN A 261 -14.26 -2.65 -12.61
C GLN A 261 -14.88 -1.24 -12.60
N ARG A 262 -15.20 -0.72 -11.42
CA ARG A 262 -15.85 0.59 -11.25
C ARG A 262 -14.86 1.75 -11.32
N PHE A 263 -13.73 1.64 -10.65
CA PHE A 263 -12.80 2.77 -10.48
C PHE A 263 -11.59 2.70 -11.40
N TYR A 264 -11.22 1.51 -11.86
CA TYR A 264 -10.05 1.29 -12.72
C TYR A 264 -10.39 0.41 -13.93
N PRO A 265 -11.45 0.74 -14.70
CA PRO A 265 -11.89 -0.11 -15.80
C PRO A 265 -10.81 -0.20 -16.89
N ARG A 266 -10.46 -1.43 -17.25
CA ARG A 266 -9.54 -1.72 -18.36
C ARG A 266 -10.10 -2.94 -19.10
N GLY A 267 -10.48 -2.77 -20.39
CA GLY A 267 -11.13 -3.83 -21.15
C GLY A 267 -10.28 -5.10 -21.28
N TRP A 268 -8.97 -4.95 -21.39
CA TRP A 268 -8.03 -6.08 -21.49
C TRP A 268 -7.71 -6.76 -20.17
N ALA A 269 -8.02 -6.14 -19.03
CA ALA A 269 -7.73 -6.71 -17.70
C ALA A 269 -8.58 -7.95 -17.36
N ARG A 270 -9.63 -8.21 -18.14
CA ARG A 270 -10.52 -9.39 -18.01
C ARG A 270 -10.96 -9.62 -16.56
N TYR A 271 -11.36 -8.55 -15.88
CA TYR A 271 -11.88 -8.66 -14.51
C TYR A 271 -13.15 -9.54 -14.42
N ASP A 272 -13.83 -9.78 -15.54
CA ASP A 272 -14.91 -10.75 -15.68
C ASP A 272 -14.46 -12.19 -15.38
N LEU A 273 -13.18 -12.48 -15.60
CA LEU A 273 -12.54 -13.78 -15.33
C LEU A 273 -11.75 -13.81 -14.01
N ALA A 274 -11.72 -12.74 -13.25
CA ALA A 274 -11.02 -12.67 -11.96
C ALA A 274 -11.86 -13.33 -10.84
N VAL A 275 -12.28 -14.57 -11.06
CA VAL A 275 -13.13 -15.38 -10.19
C VAL A 275 -12.54 -16.79 -10.04
N PRO A 276 -12.87 -17.55 -8.97
CA PRO A 276 -12.47 -18.95 -8.86
C PRO A 276 -12.89 -19.77 -10.10
N GLY A 277 -11.94 -20.54 -10.61
CA GLY A 277 -12.09 -21.33 -11.86
C GLY A 277 -11.48 -20.71 -13.10
N SER A 278 -11.18 -19.39 -13.09
CA SER A 278 -10.60 -18.68 -14.26
C SER A 278 -9.58 -17.60 -13.91
N LEU A 279 -9.31 -17.38 -12.63
CA LEU A 279 -8.31 -16.40 -12.19
C LEU A 279 -6.91 -16.81 -12.65
N ARG A 280 -6.13 -15.86 -13.16
CA ARG A 280 -4.75 -16.07 -13.60
C ARG A 280 -3.80 -15.19 -12.78
N LEU A 281 -2.69 -15.76 -12.30
CA LEU A 281 -1.68 -15.04 -11.54
C LEU A 281 -0.34 -14.97 -12.28
N VAL A 282 -0.07 -15.93 -13.14
CA VAL A 282 1.20 -16.05 -13.85
C VAL A 282 0.98 -15.75 -15.33
N PRO A 283 1.67 -14.75 -15.88
CA PRO A 283 1.64 -14.47 -17.32
C PRO A 283 2.49 -15.49 -18.08
N ASP A 284 2.30 -15.53 -19.39
CA ASP A 284 3.06 -16.38 -20.31
C ASP A 284 4.10 -15.58 -21.11
N GLY A 285 5.01 -16.29 -21.77
CA GLY A 285 5.88 -15.79 -22.82
C GLY A 285 6.69 -14.54 -22.48
N ALA A 286 6.59 -13.52 -23.33
CA ALA A 286 7.38 -12.29 -23.23
C ALA A 286 7.08 -11.48 -21.96
N VAL A 287 5.84 -11.53 -21.44
CA VAL A 287 5.45 -10.82 -20.21
C VAL A 287 6.19 -11.43 -19.01
N LEU A 288 6.25 -12.77 -18.92
CA LEU A 288 6.98 -13.44 -17.85
C LEU A 288 8.47 -13.12 -17.87
N ALA A 289 9.10 -13.07 -19.05
CA ALA A 289 10.49 -12.70 -19.20
C ALA A 289 10.76 -11.23 -18.78
N ALA A 290 9.83 -10.32 -19.08
CA ALA A 290 9.92 -8.93 -18.62
C ALA A 290 9.80 -8.81 -17.09
N VAL A 291 8.90 -9.58 -16.44
CA VAL A 291 8.79 -9.66 -14.98
C VAL A 291 10.08 -10.16 -14.35
N GLU A 292 10.71 -11.18 -14.93
CA GLU A 292 11.98 -11.71 -14.43
C GLU A 292 13.11 -10.67 -14.51
N ALA A 293 13.21 -9.93 -15.61
CA ALA A 293 14.20 -8.88 -15.76
C ALA A 293 13.99 -7.75 -14.73
N ASP A 294 12.73 -7.32 -14.52
CA ASP A 294 12.36 -6.32 -13.52
C ASP A 294 12.64 -6.84 -12.08
N TYR A 295 12.38 -8.13 -11.83
CA TYR A 295 12.68 -8.74 -10.53
C TYR A 295 14.18 -8.72 -10.22
N ARG A 296 15.04 -9.06 -11.18
CA ARG A 296 16.51 -9.00 -10.99
C ARG A 296 16.97 -7.58 -10.61
N ALA A 297 16.37 -6.54 -11.19
CA ALA A 297 16.68 -5.16 -10.83
C ALA A 297 16.20 -4.80 -9.41
N MET A 298 15.14 -5.45 -8.91
CA MET A 298 14.55 -5.19 -7.59
C MET A 298 15.27 -5.93 -6.44
N THR A 299 16.08 -6.94 -6.72
CA THR A 299 16.67 -7.81 -5.67
C THR A 299 17.46 -7.06 -4.61
N ASN A 300 18.09 -5.93 -4.95
CA ASN A 300 18.81 -5.06 -4.02
C ASN A 300 17.92 -4.42 -2.94
N MET A 301 16.62 -4.44 -3.13
CA MET A 301 15.66 -3.92 -2.14
C MET A 301 15.14 -5.00 -1.17
N ILE A 302 15.54 -6.27 -1.36
CA ILE A 302 15.12 -7.40 -0.51
C ILE A 302 16.15 -7.60 0.57
N PHE A 303 15.69 -7.68 1.83
CA PHE A 303 16.53 -7.99 2.98
C PHE A 303 16.58 -9.51 3.21
N GLY A 304 17.71 -9.99 3.70
CA GLY A 304 17.86 -11.41 4.00
C GLY A 304 17.99 -12.30 2.76
N VAL A 305 17.24 -13.40 2.72
CA VAL A 305 17.28 -14.36 1.62
C VAL A 305 16.45 -13.87 0.45
N VAL A 306 17.09 -13.66 -0.70
CA VAL A 306 16.43 -13.32 -1.97
C VAL A 306 15.90 -14.61 -2.59
N PRO A 307 14.57 -14.80 -2.72
CA PRO A 307 14.03 -16.00 -3.36
C PRO A 307 14.43 -16.07 -4.84
N ALA A 308 14.66 -17.28 -5.37
CA ALA A 308 14.81 -17.44 -6.80
C ALA A 308 13.50 -17.07 -7.52
N PHE A 309 13.58 -16.42 -8.70
CA PHE A 309 12.39 -16.03 -9.44
C PHE A 309 11.47 -17.22 -9.75
N GLY A 310 12.07 -18.38 -10.11
CA GLY A 310 11.33 -19.61 -10.34
C GLY A 310 10.51 -20.08 -9.13
N GLU A 311 11.03 -19.91 -7.90
CA GLU A 311 10.29 -20.24 -6.66
C GLU A 311 9.09 -19.34 -6.45
N ILE A 312 9.22 -18.04 -6.73
CA ILE A 312 8.12 -17.08 -6.68
C ILE A 312 7.03 -17.52 -7.66
N ILE A 313 7.39 -17.82 -8.90
CA ILE A 313 6.44 -18.20 -9.95
C ILE A 313 5.75 -19.52 -9.62
N GLU A 314 6.48 -20.53 -9.11
CA GLU A 314 5.87 -21.79 -8.72
C GLU A 314 4.90 -21.62 -7.54
N THR A 315 5.27 -20.81 -6.55
CA THR A 315 4.35 -20.46 -5.44
C THR A 315 3.06 -19.85 -5.96
N LEU A 316 3.15 -18.94 -6.93
CA LEU A 316 1.98 -18.31 -7.53
C LEU A 316 1.15 -19.27 -8.39
N ARG A 317 1.78 -20.23 -9.09
CA ARG A 317 1.07 -21.29 -9.80
C ARG A 317 0.31 -22.22 -8.85
N VAL A 318 0.91 -22.57 -7.72
CA VAL A 318 0.22 -23.35 -6.67
C VAL A 318 -0.98 -22.56 -6.15
N LEU A 319 -0.79 -21.28 -5.80
CA LEU A 319 -1.86 -20.42 -5.34
C LEU A 319 -2.99 -20.27 -6.38
N GLU A 320 -2.65 -20.11 -7.65
CA GLU A 320 -3.63 -20.05 -8.76
C GLU A 320 -4.48 -21.32 -8.82
N ARG A 321 -3.86 -22.51 -8.74
CA ARG A 321 -4.57 -23.78 -8.68
C ARG A 321 -5.46 -23.90 -7.44
N GLU A 322 -4.98 -23.47 -6.26
CA GLU A 322 -5.76 -23.49 -5.02
C GLU A 322 -6.99 -22.59 -5.10
N ILE A 323 -6.86 -21.38 -5.66
CA ILE A 323 -7.99 -20.46 -5.86
C ILE A 323 -8.98 -21.04 -6.83
N ASN A 324 -8.51 -21.54 -7.97
CA ASN A 324 -9.38 -22.04 -9.05
C ASN A 324 -10.06 -23.39 -8.72
N ALA A 325 -9.51 -24.16 -7.78
CA ALA A 325 -10.15 -25.38 -7.28
C ALA A 325 -11.33 -25.10 -6.33
N ARG A 326 -11.45 -23.87 -5.80
CA ARG A 326 -12.58 -23.50 -4.92
C ARG A 326 -13.83 -23.30 -5.76
N ARG A 327 -14.87 -24.06 -5.49
CA ARG A 327 -16.18 -23.85 -6.12
C ARG A 327 -16.76 -22.54 -5.61
N CYS A 328 -17.17 -21.68 -6.53
CA CYS A 328 -17.89 -20.46 -6.20
C CYS A 328 -19.20 -20.83 -5.49
N ALA A 329 -19.30 -20.58 -4.19
CA ALA A 329 -20.56 -20.69 -3.43
C ALA A 329 -21.54 -19.52 -3.80
N LEU A 330 -21.15 -18.65 -4.71
CA LEU A 330 -21.85 -17.42 -5.10
C LEU A 330 -22.84 -17.67 -6.27
N ALA A 331 -23.73 -18.63 -6.14
CA ALA A 331 -24.89 -18.76 -7.05
C ALA A 331 -26.10 -17.91 -6.61
N THR A 332 -25.94 -17.07 -5.58
CA THR A 332 -27.01 -16.16 -5.11
C THR A 332 -26.51 -14.72 -5.21
N PRO A 333 -27.24 -13.78 -5.87
CA PRO A 333 -26.85 -12.39 -5.86
C PRO A 333 -26.83 -11.87 -4.42
N PRO A 334 -25.84 -11.03 -4.04
CA PRO A 334 -25.73 -10.52 -2.68
C PRO A 334 -27.00 -9.74 -2.32
N ALA A 335 -27.53 -10.00 -1.13
CA ALA A 335 -28.60 -9.20 -0.57
C ALA A 335 -28.18 -7.72 -0.51
N PRO A 336 -29.10 -6.77 -0.73
CA PRO A 336 -28.78 -5.35 -0.63
C PRO A 336 -28.19 -5.06 0.75
N ARG A 337 -27.03 -4.40 0.77
CA ARG A 337 -26.34 -4.04 2.02
C ARG A 337 -27.25 -3.16 2.86
N PRO A 338 -27.34 -3.38 4.19
CA PRO A 338 -28.07 -2.47 5.06
C PRO A 338 -27.45 -1.05 4.95
N ALA A 339 -28.29 -0.07 4.84
CA ALA A 339 -27.88 1.33 4.89
C ALA A 339 -27.08 1.57 6.17
N ILE A 340 -25.90 2.15 6.05
CA ILE A 340 -25.08 2.54 7.21
C ILE A 340 -25.91 3.58 7.97
N PRO A 341 -26.21 3.38 9.27
CA PRO A 341 -26.99 4.35 10.03
C PRO A 341 -26.23 5.69 10.02
N GLY A 342 -26.93 6.73 9.54
CA GLY A 342 -26.46 8.09 9.64
C GLY A 342 -26.22 8.41 11.12
N GLY A 343 -25.00 8.84 11.45
CA GLY A 343 -24.72 9.35 12.78
C GLY A 343 -25.65 10.52 13.07
N ASP A 344 -26.32 10.47 14.23
CA ASP A 344 -27.09 11.56 14.74
C ASP A 344 -26.27 12.86 14.79
N PRO A 345 -26.83 14.00 14.41
CA PRO A 345 -26.20 15.27 14.69
C PRO A 345 -26.13 15.46 16.21
N ALA A 346 -24.95 15.64 16.73
CA ALA A 346 -24.75 16.00 18.13
C ALA A 346 -25.41 17.35 18.43
N PRO A 347 -25.93 17.55 19.68
CA PRO A 347 -26.62 18.74 20.10
C PRO A 347 -25.76 19.99 20.15
#